data_0c6780e90575b6f3f502522bd847656e
#
_entry.id   0c6780e90575b6f3f502522bd847656e
#
_cell.length_a   1.000
_cell.length_b   1.000
_cell.length_c   1.000
_cell.angle_alpha   90.00
_cell.angle_beta   90.00
_cell.angle_gamma   90.00
#
_symmetry.space_group_name_H-M   'P 1'
#
loop_
_entity.id
_entity.type
_entity.pdbx_description
1 polymer ?
#
loop_
_entity_poly.entity_id
_entity_poly.type
_entity_poly.pdbx_seq_one_letter_code
_entity_poly.pdbx_strand_id
1 'polypeptide(L)'
;MNFYNNFFFIALPYVAIIIFVLGTIYRYRETKFKYSSISSQFFETRMLYWGSVPFHYGIIFLFFGHLTAFLIPRYVLLWNQQPLRLAILEITAFVAAILTFLGLINLFYRRLKNPYVRKVTNYADIILEILLLTEIFLGLWVAYSYRWGSTWFAV
;
A
#
# COMPACT_ATOMS: atom_id res chain seq x y z
N MET A 1 -10.60 -26.29 9.26
CA MET A 1 -10.03 -24.92 9.23
C MET A 1 -10.09 -24.36 10.65
N ASN A 2 -8.98 -23.89 11.18
CA ASN A 2 -8.93 -23.43 12.58
C ASN A 2 -9.59 -22.05 12.70
N PHE A 3 -10.29 -21.80 13.82
CA PHE A 3 -10.95 -20.53 14.13
C PHE A 3 -10.06 -19.30 13.85
N TYR A 4 -8.78 -19.38 14.23
CA TYR A 4 -7.79 -18.31 13.99
C TYR A 4 -7.58 -18.02 12.52
N ASN A 5 -7.50 -19.03 11.66
CA ASN A 5 -7.32 -18.82 10.21
C ASN A 5 -8.54 -18.11 9.60
N ASN A 6 -9.75 -18.54 9.97
CA ASN A 6 -10.98 -17.88 9.50
C ASN A 6 -11.07 -16.44 9.98
N PHE A 7 -10.66 -16.16 11.22
CA PHE A 7 -10.66 -14.81 11.74
C PHE A 7 -9.65 -13.91 11.01
N PHE A 8 -8.38 -14.31 10.92
CA PHE A 8 -7.33 -13.47 10.35
C PHE A 8 -7.39 -13.34 8.82
N PHE A 9 -7.75 -14.40 8.12
CA PHE A 9 -7.71 -14.42 6.66
C PHE A 9 -9.06 -14.18 5.98
N ILE A 10 -10.16 -14.31 6.70
CA ILE A 10 -11.50 -14.04 6.15
C ILE A 10 -12.14 -12.84 6.85
N ALA A 11 -12.40 -12.88 8.14
CA ALA A 11 -13.16 -11.83 8.81
C ALA A 11 -12.43 -10.49 8.89
N LEU A 12 -11.15 -10.50 9.26
CA LEU A 12 -10.36 -9.28 9.48
C LEU A 12 -10.21 -8.40 8.24
N PRO A 13 -9.95 -8.92 7.02
CA PRO A 13 -9.89 -8.10 5.82
C PRO A 13 -11.21 -7.35 5.51
N TYR A 14 -12.36 -7.99 5.66
CA TYR A 14 -13.66 -7.32 5.47
C TYR A 14 -13.90 -6.25 6.51
N VAL A 15 -13.63 -6.53 7.78
CA VAL A 15 -13.74 -5.54 8.86
C VAL A 15 -12.81 -4.35 8.60
N ALA A 16 -11.58 -4.61 8.19
CA ALA A 16 -10.62 -3.54 7.87
C ALA A 16 -11.10 -2.64 6.72
N ILE A 17 -11.67 -3.21 5.65
CA ILE A 17 -12.24 -2.42 4.54
C ILE A 17 -13.42 -1.58 5.02
N ILE A 18 -14.32 -2.15 5.81
CA ILE A 18 -15.48 -1.42 6.36
C ILE A 18 -15.00 -0.24 7.21
N ILE A 19 -14.06 -0.47 8.13
CA ILE A 19 -13.48 0.58 8.98
C ILE A 19 -12.79 1.64 8.12
N PHE A 20 -12.04 1.24 7.10
CA PHE A 20 -11.37 2.16 6.18
C PHE A 20 -12.37 3.06 5.46
N VAL A 21 -13.43 2.49 4.88
CA VAL A 21 -14.44 3.28 4.14
C VAL A 21 -15.21 4.20 5.08
N LEU A 22 -15.77 3.65 6.16
CA LEU A 22 -16.56 4.44 7.12
C LEU A 22 -15.70 5.49 7.82
N GLY A 23 -14.49 5.12 8.23
CA GLY A 23 -13.52 6.03 8.85
C GLY A 23 -13.13 7.17 7.92
N THR A 24 -12.89 6.88 6.64
CA THR A 24 -12.58 7.90 5.62
C THR A 24 -13.75 8.86 5.41
N ILE A 25 -14.99 8.34 5.30
CA ILE A 25 -16.19 9.16 5.16
C ILE A 25 -16.40 10.04 6.39
N TYR A 26 -16.33 9.45 7.59
CA TYR A 26 -16.46 10.17 8.86
C TYR A 26 -15.43 11.29 8.96
N ARG A 27 -14.19 10.95 8.70
CA ARG A 27 -13.07 11.86 8.76
C ARG A 27 -13.23 13.03 7.76
N TYR A 28 -13.65 12.75 6.53
CA TYR A 28 -13.90 13.77 5.52
C TYR A 28 -15.03 14.74 5.93
N ARG A 29 -16.09 14.23 6.57
CA ARG A 29 -17.21 15.05 7.05
C ARG A 29 -16.84 15.96 8.23
N GLU A 30 -16.11 15.42 9.23
CA GLU A 30 -15.81 16.13 10.47
C GLU A 30 -14.62 17.09 10.36
N THR A 31 -13.56 16.67 9.67
CA THR A 31 -12.31 17.43 9.69
C THR A 31 -11.98 18.13 8.38
N LYS A 32 -12.70 17.81 7.29
CA LYS A 32 -12.52 18.40 5.95
C LYS A 32 -11.03 18.54 5.59
N PHE A 33 -10.58 19.75 5.27
CA PHE A 33 -9.21 20.06 4.84
C PHE A 33 -8.20 20.28 5.98
N LYS A 34 -8.55 20.06 7.24
CA LYS A 34 -7.60 20.17 8.37
C LYS A 34 -6.50 19.09 8.38
N TYR A 35 -6.49 18.24 7.39
CA TYR A 35 -5.56 17.13 7.20
C TYR A 35 -4.35 17.45 6.34
N SER A 36 -4.02 18.67 6.16
CA SER A 36 -2.84 18.90 5.38
C SER A 36 -1.60 18.80 6.26
N SER A 37 -0.69 17.96 5.89
CA SER A 37 0.72 18.07 6.26
C SER A 37 1.33 19.31 5.59
N ILE A 38 0.58 20.41 5.55
CA ILE A 38 0.90 21.67 4.85
C ILE A 38 2.30 22.13 5.23
N SER A 39 2.65 21.98 6.49
CA SER A 39 3.94 22.44 7.02
C SER A 39 5.15 21.76 6.38
N SER A 40 5.07 20.49 5.95
CA SER A 40 6.22 19.78 5.41
C SER A 40 6.48 20.03 3.93
N GLN A 41 5.47 20.45 3.17
CA GLN A 41 5.59 20.71 1.73
C GLN A 41 6.45 21.95 1.42
N PHE A 42 6.40 22.95 2.30
CA PHE A 42 7.15 24.21 2.11
C PHE A 42 8.64 24.10 2.40
N PHE A 43 9.07 23.05 3.12
CA PHE A 43 10.46 22.98 3.54
C PHE A 43 11.43 22.37 2.55
N GLU A 44 10.92 21.50 1.66
CA GLU A 44 11.75 20.89 0.62
C GLU A 44 10.82 20.19 -0.39
N THR A 45 10.92 20.59 -1.68
CA THR A 45 10.00 20.13 -2.73
C THR A 45 10.59 19.02 -3.60
N ARG A 46 11.91 19.01 -3.83
CA ARG A 46 12.53 18.07 -4.76
C ARG A 46 12.50 16.62 -4.27
N MET A 47 12.94 16.38 -3.04
CA MET A 47 12.88 15.03 -2.45
C MET A 47 11.45 14.60 -2.21
N LEU A 48 10.57 15.54 -1.82
CA LEU A 48 9.14 15.27 -1.68
C LEU A 48 8.54 14.79 -3.00
N TYR A 49 8.81 15.45 -4.11
CA TYR A 49 8.29 15.06 -5.41
C TYR A 49 8.75 13.66 -5.82
N TRP A 50 10.06 13.39 -5.77
CA TRP A 50 10.63 12.09 -6.15
C TRP A 50 10.28 10.94 -5.19
N GLY A 51 9.87 11.25 -3.97
CA GLY A 51 9.35 10.26 -3.04
C GLY A 51 7.84 10.07 -3.18
N SER A 52 7.09 11.17 -3.15
CA SER A 52 5.64 11.15 -3.09
C SER A 52 4.98 10.65 -4.38
N VAL A 53 5.48 11.06 -5.54
CA VAL A 53 4.87 10.67 -6.83
C VAL A 53 4.94 9.15 -7.05
N PRO A 54 6.11 8.50 -7.05
CA PRO A 54 6.17 7.05 -7.26
C PRO A 54 5.46 6.27 -6.14
N PHE A 55 5.53 6.75 -4.89
CA PHE A 55 4.82 6.14 -3.78
C PHE A 55 3.30 6.15 -4.01
N HIS A 56 2.70 7.31 -4.30
CA HIS A 56 1.24 7.40 -4.42
C HIS A 56 0.70 6.67 -5.65
N TYR A 57 1.32 6.84 -6.81
CA TYR A 57 0.88 6.11 -8.01
C TYR A 57 1.05 4.60 -7.84
N GLY A 58 2.17 4.16 -7.28
CA GLY A 58 2.41 2.74 -7.05
C GLY A 58 1.45 2.14 -6.02
N ILE A 59 1.24 2.79 -4.87
CA ILE A 59 0.35 2.26 -3.82
C ILE A 59 -1.11 2.25 -4.24
N ILE A 60 -1.56 3.26 -4.98
CA ILE A 60 -2.92 3.31 -5.54
C ILE A 60 -3.13 2.15 -6.52
N PHE A 61 -2.17 1.93 -7.41
CA PHE A 61 -2.24 0.81 -8.36
C PHE A 61 -2.28 -0.54 -7.63
N LEU A 62 -1.40 -0.76 -6.66
CA LEU A 62 -1.38 -1.98 -5.85
C LEU A 62 -2.67 -2.16 -5.04
N PHE A 63 -3.17 -1.09 -4.42
CA PHE A 63 -4.41 -1.13 -3.65
C PHE A 63 -5.59 -1.58 -4.51
N PHE A 64 -5.79 -0.97 -5.67
CA PHE A 64 -6.89 -1.36 -6.55
C PHE A 64 -6.69 -2.75 -7.15
N GLY A 65 -5.45 -3.17 -7.43
CA GLY A 65 -5.13 -4.52 -7.86
C GLY A 65 -5.54 -5.56 -6.80
N HIS A 66 -5.13 -5.38 -5.55
CA HIS A 66 -5.49 -6.26 -4.44
C HIS A 66 -6.99 -6.21 -4.13
N LEU A 67 -7.59 -5.02 -4.15
CA LEU A 67 -9.03 -4.87 -3.93
C LEU A 67 -9.83 -5.61 -5.01
N THR A 68 -9.44 -5.51 -6.27
CA THR A 68 -10.08 -6.24 -7.37
C THR A 68 -9.96 -7.75 -7.18
N ALA A 69 -8.76 -8.22 -6.86
CA ALA A 69 -8.53 -9.63 -6.57
C ALA A 69 -9.37 -10.13 -5.39
N PHE A 70 -9.53 -9.30 -4.36
CA PHE A 70 -10.31 -9.63 -3.17
C PHE A 70 -11.83 -9.66 -3.44
N LEU A 71 -12.35 -8.70 -4.22
CA LEU A 71 -13.79 -8.59 -4.48
C LEU A 71 -14.30 -9.56 -5.55
N ILE A 72 -13.49 -9.85 -6.57
CA ILE A 72 -13.88 -10.70 -7.70
C ILE A 72 -12.83 -11.77 -8.03
N PRO A 73 -12.45 -12.61 -7.05
CA PRO A 73 -11.34 -13.55 -7.16
C PRO A 73 -11.48 -14.50 -8.35
N ARG A 74 -12.69 -15.01 -8.58
CA ARG A 74 -12.96 -15.96 -9.67
C ARG A 74 -12.63 -15.37 -11.05
N TYR A 75 -12.99 -14.12 -11.30
CA TYR A 75 -12.72 -13.48 -12.59
C TYR A 75 -11.24 -13.18 -12.79
N VAL A 76 -10.54 -12.79 -11.71
CA VAL A 76 -9.08 -12.57 -11.75
C VAL A 76 -8.36 -13.88 -12.04
N LEU A 77 -8.75 -14.99 -11.42
CA LEU A 77 -8.17 -16.31 -11.70
C LEU A 77 -8.44 -16.78 -13.14
N LEU A 78 -9.64 -16.57 -13.66
CA LEU A 78 -9.96 -16.87 -15.07
C LEU A 78 -9.12 -16.02 -16.03
N TRP A 79 -8.91 -14.75 -15.71
CA TRP A 79 -8.01 -13.87 -16.47
C TRP A 79 -6.58 -14.39 -16.48
N ASN A 80 -6.09 -14.85 -15.33
CA ASN A 80 -4.73 -15.33 -15.12
C ASN A 80 -4.45 -16.72 -15.72
N GLN A 81 -5.43 -17.43 -16.24
CA GLN A 81 -5.23 -18.72 -16.92
C GLN A 81 -4.36 -18.59 -18.19
N GLN A 82 -4.32 -17.42 -18.81
CA GLN A 82 -3.49 -17.15 -19.96
C GLN A 82 -2.07 -16.74 -19.51
N PRO A 83 -1.00 -17.48 -19.88
CA PRO A 83 0.35 -17.22 -19.40
C PRO A 83 0.85 -15.79 -19.66
N LEU A 84 0.49 -15.22 -20.82
CA LEU A 84 0.88 -13.84 -21.15
C LEU A 84 0.19 -12.81 -20.24
N ARG A 85 -1.10 -12.99 -19.96
CA ARG A 85 -1.85 -12.09 -19.06
C ARG A 85 -1.34 -12.17 -17.63
N LEU A 86 -1.04 -13.37 -17.16
CA LEU A 86 -0.44 -13.60 -15.87
C LEU A 86 0.92 -12.90 -15.76
N ALA A 87 1.79 -13.06 -16.76
CA ALA A 87 3.10 -12.42 -16.78
C ALA A 87 2.99 -10.88 -16.77
N ILE A 88 2.07 -10.31 -17.55
CA ILE A 88 1.82 -8.86 -17.56
C ILE A 88 1.38 -8.38 -16.17
N LEU A 89 0.44 -9.07 -15.52
CA LEU A 89 -0.05 -8.73 -14.19
C LEU A 89 1.08 -8.81 -13.15
N GLU A 90 1.83 -9.91 -13.13
CA GLU A 90 2.93 -10.11 -12.19
C GLU A 90 4.04 -9.06 -12.37
N ILE A 91 4.47 -8.78 -13.60
CA ILE A 91 5.50 -7.79 -13.88
C ILE A 91 5.05 -6.38 -13.54
N THR A 92 3.85 -5.99 -13.95
CA THR A 92 3.34 -4.62 -13.67
C THR A 92 3.14 -4.39 -12.19
N ALA A 93 2.61 -5.36 -11.45
CA ALA A 93 2.45 -5.27 -10.00
C ALA A 93 3.82 -5.23 -9.28
N PHE A 94 4.80 -6.03 -9.73
CA PHE A 94 6.14 -6.04 -9.16
C PHE A 94 6.86 -4.70 -9.38
N VAL A 95 6.78 -4.12 -10.57
CA VAL A 95 7.33 -2.79 -10.88
C VAL A 95 6.65 -1.72 -10.02
N ALA A 96 5.32 -1.75 -9.90
CA ALA A 96 4.59 -0.82 -9.04
C ALA A 96 5.01 -0.95 -7.56
N ALA A 97 5.23 -2.17 -7.08
CA ALA A 97 5.71 -2.41 -5.71
C ALA A 97 7.12 -1.85 -5.47
N ILE A 98 8.05 -2.03 -6.43
CA ILE A 98 9.38 -1.43 -6.37
C ILE A 98 9.30 0.10 -6.34
N LEU A 99 8.51 0.71 -7.21
CA LEU A 99 8.33 2.17 -7.24
C LEU A 99 7.76 2.69 -5.93
N THR A 100 6.76 2.00 -5.37
CA THR A 100 6.17 2.33 -4.07
C THR A 100 7.22 2.24 -2.95
N PHE A 101 7.99 1.17 -2.93
CA PHE A 101 9.03 0.94 -1.92
C PHE A 101 10.12 2.01 -1.96
N LEU A 102 10.68 2.28 -3.14
CA LEU A 102 11.72 3.29 -3.32
C LEU A 102 11.19 4.70 -3.01
N GLY A 103 9.96 5.01 -3.43
CA GLY A 103 9.30 6.26 -3.08
C GLY A 103 9.15 6.45 -1.58
N LEU A 104 8.70 5.42 -0.87
CA LEU A 104 8.52 5.46 0.57
C LEU A 104 9.85 5.54 1.33
N ILE A 105 10.89 4.81 0.89
CA ILE A 105 12.26 4.96 1.45
C ILE A 105 12.73 6.40 1.32
N ASN A 106 12.53 7.03 0.17
CA ASN A 106 12.93 8.43 -0.04
C ASN A 106 12.18 9.39 0.88
N LEU A 107 10.86 9.17 1.09
CA LEU A 107 10.07 9.96 2.04
C LEU A 107 10.55 9.77 3.48
N PHE A 108 10.82 8.53 3.88
CA PHE A 108 11.35 8.21 5.21
C PHE A 108 12.72 8.84 5.43
N TYR A 109 13.63 8.71 4.46
CA TYR A 109 14.97 9.33 4.52
C TYR A 109 14.88 10.86 4.62
N ARG A 110 14.00 11.49 3.82
CA ARG A 110 13.72 12.93 3.89
C ARG A 110 13.28 13.35 5.29
N ARG A 111 12.39 12.58 5.90
CA ARG A 111 11.86 12.84 7.25
C ARG A 111 12.93 12.77 8.33
N LEU A 112 13.85 11.82 8.22
CA LEU A 112 14.96 11.68 9.17
C LEU A 112 16.05 12.74 8.98
N LYS A 113 16.37 13.10 7.73
CA LYS A 113 17.49 13.97 7.41
C LYS A 113 17.17 15.46 7.49
N ASN A 114 15.96 15.86 7.09
CA ASN A 114 15.61 17.27 7.08
C ASN A 114 15.16 17.75 8.46
N PRO A 115 15.91 18.69 9.11
CA PRO A 115 15.61 19.12 10.49
C PRO A 115 14.26 19.84 10.60
N TYR A 116 13.80 20.51 9.52
CA TYR A 116 12.51 21.19 9.52
C TYR A 116 11.35 20.19 9.44
N VAL A 117 11.48 19.16 8.60
CA VAL A 117 10.49 18.09 8.51
C VAL A 117 10.42 17.29 9.80
N ARG A 118 11.57 17.02 10.42
CA ARG A 118 11.65 16.27 11.68
C ARG A 118 10.94 17.00 12.84
N LYS A 119 10.97 18.33 12.88
CA LYS A 119 10.26 19.11 13.91
C LYS A 119 8.74 18.98 13.86
N VAL A 120 8.17 18.72 12.68
CA VAL A 120 6.72 18.55 12.50
C VAL A 120 6.31 17.07 12.40
N THR A 121 7.25 16.15 12.58
CA THR A 121 7.02 14.70 12.55
C THR A 121 6.54 14.22 13.90
N ASN A 122 5.44 13.47 13.90
CA ASN A 122 4.91 12.78 15.09
C ASN A 122 5.41 11.32 15.12
N TYR A 123 5.44 10.72 16.32
CA TYR A 123 5.73 9.30 16.48
C TYR A 123 4.81 8.39 15.67
N ALA A 124 3.52 8.74 15.58
CA ALA A 124 2.56 8.00 14.76
C ALA A 124 2.95 7.97 13.28
N ASP A 125 3.52 9.06 12.74
CA ASP A 125 3.99 9.11 11.34
C ASP A 125 5.14 8.14 11.11
N ILE A 126 6.09 8.06 12.04
CA ILE A 126 7.24 7.14 11.95
C ILE A 126 6.77 5.69 12.02
N ILE A 127 5.89 5.37 12.98
CA ILE A 127 5.34 4.02 13.13
C ILE A 127 4.61 3.61 11.86
N LEU A 128 3.77 4.49 11.31
CA LEU A 128 3.03 4.23 10.08
C LEU A 128 3.97 3.97 8.89
N GLU A 129 5.01 4.79 8.73
CA GLU A 129 5.98 4.61 7.65
C GLU A 129 6.77 3.30 7.78
N ILE A 130 7.16 2.92 9.00
CA ILE A 130 7.85 1.64 9.24
C ILE A 130 6.92 0.46 8.94
N LEU A 131 5.65 0.52 9.37
CA LEU A 131 4.66 -0.53 9.08
C LEU A 131 4.45 -0.69 7.56
N LEU A 132 4.27 0.42 6.85
CA LEU A 132 4.12 0.41 5.39
C LEU A 132 5.37 -0.12 4.68
N LEU A 133 6.56 0.28 5.10
CA LEU A 133 7.82 -0.25 4.55
C LEU A 133 7.93 -1.76 4.76
N THR A 134 7.57 -2.24 5.94
CA THR A 134 7.60 -3.67 6.27
C THR A 134 6.60 -4.43 5.41
N GLU A 135 5.37 -3.92 5.27
CA GLU A 135 4.32 -4.55 4.45
C GLU A 135 4.71 -4.65 2.98
N ILE A 136 5.21 -3.55 2.40
CA ILE A 136 5.63 -3.53 0.99
C ILE A 136 6.85 -4.46 0.79
N PHE A 137 7.79 -4.46 1.73
CA PHE A 137 8.95 -5.36 1.68
C PHE A 137 8.53 -6.84 1.70
N LEU A 138 7.61 -7.20 2.60
CA LEU A 138 7.08 -8.57 2.67
C LEU A 138 6.32 -8.93 1.38
N GLY A 139 5.53 -8.00 0.83
CA GLY A 139 4.86 -8.18 -0.46
C GLY A 139 5.84 -8.41 -1.61
N LEU A 140 6.92 -7.64 -1.69
CA LEU A 140 8.01 -7.84 -2.67
C LEU A 140 8.70 -9.19 -2.48
N TRP A 141 8.95 -9.60 -1.23
CA TRP A 141 9.53 -10.90 -0.91
C TRP A 141 8.65 -12.05 -1.40
N VAL A 142 7.35 -11.98 -1.13
CA VAL A 142 6.37 -12.97 -1.61
C VAL A 142 6.32 -12.98 -3.14
N ALA A 143 6.27 -11.81 -3.77
CA ALA A 143 6.24 -11.69 -5.23
C ALA A 143 7.50 -12.27 -5.91
N TYR A 144 8.65 -12.13 -5.27
CA TYR A 144 9.92 -12.71 -5.76
C TYR A 144 10.00 -14.22 -5.55
N SER A 145 9.57 -14.71 -4.37
CA SER A 145 9.74 -16.09 -3.96
C SER A 145 8.69 -17.05 -4.51
N TYR A 146 7.50 -16.55 -4.80
CA TYR A 146 6.35 -17.37 -5.18
C TYR A 146 5.64 -16.79 -6.42
N ARG A 147 5.09 -17.68 -7.26
CA ARG A 147 4.17 -17.28 -8.33
C ARG A 147 2.78 -17.02 -7.76
N TRP A 148 2.61 -15.87 -7.16
CA TRP A 148 1.42 -15.47 -6.41
C TRP A 148 0.18 -15.23 -7.28
N GLY A 149 0.34 -14.85 -8.54
CA GLY A 149 -0.79 -14.48 -9.40
C GLY A 149 -1.76 -15.61 -9.75
N SER A 150 -1.36 -16.88 -9.53
CA SER A 150 -2.21 -18.05 -9.80
C SER A 150 -2.57 -18.88 -8.56
N THR A 151 -1.88 -18.68 -7.44
CA THR A 151 -1.96 -19.59 -6.28
C THR A 151 -2.55 -18.96 -5.02
N TRP A 152 -2.68 -17.66 -4.96
CA TRP A 152 -3.11 -16.92 -3.77
C TRP A 152 -4.52 -17.27 -3.24
N PHE A 153 -5.37 -17.83 -4.07
CA PHE A 153 -6.74 -18.21 -3.71
C PHE A 153 -6.93 -19.73 -3.52
N ALA A 154 -5.89 -20.52 -3.73
CA ALA A 154 -5.97 -21.98 -3.68
C ALA A 154 -5.69 -22.59 -2.28
N VAL A 155 -5.80 -21.78 -1.20
CA VAL A 155 -5.55 -22.20 0.16
C VAL A 155 -6.85 -22.43 0.91
#